data_e5fd4218d01288a717eb1b05520d5aa8
#
_entry.id   e5fd4218d01288a717eb1b05520d5aa8
#
_cell.length_a   1.000
_cell.length_b   1.000
_cell.length_c   1.000
_cell.angle_alpha   90.00
_cell.angle_beta   90.00
_cell.angle_gamma   90.00
#
_symmetry.space_group_name_H-M   'P 1'
#
loop_
_entity.id
_entity.type
_entity.pdbx_description
1 polymer ?
#
loop_
_entity_poly.entity_id
_entity_poly.type
_entity_poly.pdbx_seq_one_letter_code
_entity_poly.pdbx_strand_id
1 'polypeptide(L)'
;MEKIVAALWKPEAQPAEAFNAALLTRMGPALQAAGARHVRLNLQDESVATGKGLRQINTQPQMHAIAQFWLPSANARFRTEIDAELAFHTEKFAAWIAVESTIIPNTEHPPETGKRSWGFSQSTFLGRPPRLRHDEWRQIWQTTHTQVAIETQANFE
;
A
#
# COMPACT_ATOMS: atom_id res chain seq x y z
N MET A 1 -0.05 -16.08 -8.71
CA MET A 1 -0.16 -15.35 -7.42
C MET A 1 -0.88 -14.04 -7.68
N GLU A 2 -1.72 -13.63 -6.74
CA GLU A 2 -2.52 -12.41 -6.84
C GLU A 2 -2.04 -11.40 -5.81
N LYS A 3 -1.85 -10.15 -6.22
CA LYS A 3 -1.42 -9.06 -5.34
C LYS A 3 -2.61 -8.48 -4.62
N ILE A 4 -2.48 -8.31 -3.32
CA ILE A 4 -3.43 -7.59 -2.47
C ILE A 4 -2.81 -6.27 -2.02
N VAL A 5 -3.61 -5.21 -2.08
CA VAL A 5 -3.31 -3.92 -1.47
C VAL A 5 -4.40 -3.63 -0.46
N ALA A 6 -4.02 -3.44 0.80
CA ALA A 6 -4.93 -3.18 1.90
C ALA A 6 -4.64 -1.83 2.55
N ALA A 7 -5.63 -0.95 2.58
CA ALA A 7 -5.62 0.27 3.38
C ALA A 7 -6.06 -0.05 4.80
N LEU A 8 -5.33 0.46 5.80
CA LEU A 8 -5.49 0.10 7.20
C LEU A 8 -5.77 1.35 8.06
N TRP A 9 -6.79 1.26 8.91
CA TRP A 9 -7.13 2.28 9.90
C TRP A 9 -6.84 1.75 11.29
N LYS A 10 -6.08 2.53 12.06
CA LYS A 10 -5.78 2.19 13.45
C LYS A 10 -6.99 2.34 14.35
N PRO A 11 -7.12 1.58 15.44
CA PRO A 11 -8.07 1.85 16.50
C PRO A 11 -7.91 3.28 17.05
N GLU A 12 -9.03 3.97 17.29
CA GLU A 12 -9.02 5.38 17.69
C GLU A 12 -8.15 5.62 18.93
N ALA A 13 -8.30 4.80 19.95
CA ALA A 13 -7.59 4.89 21.22
C ALA A 13 -6.11 4.49 21.15
N GLN A 14 -5.66 3.85 20.07
CA GLN A 14 -4.29 3.36 19.96
C GLN A 14 -3.34 4.46 19.46
N PRO A 15 -2.21 4.74 20.14
CA PRO A 15 -1.18 5.62 19.63
C PRO A 15 -0.60 5.12 18.29
N ALA A 16 -0.24 6.05 17.38
CA ALA A 16 0.28 5.70 16.05
C ALA A 16 1.56 4.85 16.11
N GLU A 17 2.46 5.15 17.04
CA GLU A 17 3.69 4.37 17.24
C GLU A 17 3.40 2.93 17.67
N ALA A 18 2.47 2.74 18.61
CA ALA A 18 2.07 1.41 19.07
C ALA A 18 1.38 0.62 17.95
N PHE A 19 0.57 1.29 17.12
CA PHE A 19 -0.03 0.69 15.95
C PHE A 19 1.04 0.24 14.94
N ASN A 20 1.95 1.13 14.57
CA ASN A 20 3.05 0.80 13.64
C ASN A 20 3.92 -0.35 14.16
N ALA A 21 4.26 -0.34 15.45
CA ALA A 21 4.99 -1.43 16.08
C ALA A 21 4.23 -2.77 16.00
N ALA A 22 2.92 -2.76 16.26
CA ALA A 22 2.08 -3.96 16.15
C ALA A 22 2.02 -4.49 14.70
N LEU A 23 1.92 -3.60 13.70
CA LEU A 23 1.94 -4.01 12.30
C LEU A 23 3.27 -4.68 11.91
N LEU A 24 4.40 -4.14 12.37
CA LEU A 24 5.73 -4.69 12.07
C LEU A 24 6.02 -6.00 12.80
N THR A 25 5.71 -6.06 14.11
CA THR A 25 6.16 -7.16 14.97
C THR A 25 5.15 -8.30 15.08
N ARG A 26 3.89 -8.08 14.74
CA ARG A 26 2.81 -9.08 14.87
C ARG A 26 2.11 -9.32 13.54
N MET A 27 1.44 -8.30 12.96
CA MET A 27 0.63 -8.49 11.76
C MET A 27 1.46 -8.95 10.56
N GLY A 28 2.61 -8.32 10.30
CA GLY A 28 3.48 -8.72 9.18
C GLY A 28 3.90 -10.20 9.25
N PRO A 29 4.48 -10.67 10.38
CA PRO A 29 4.77 -12.08 10.57
C PRO A 29 3.55 -13.00 10.51
N ALA A 30 2.40 -12.59 11.07
CA ALA A 30 1.16 -13.38 11.02
C ALA A 30 0.64 -13.54 9.59
N LEU A 31 0.65 -12.49 8.79
CA LEU A 31 0.31 -12.57 7.35
C LEU A 31 1.22 -13.54 6.60
N GLN A 32 2.54 -13.53 6.92
CA GLN A 32 3.48 -14.49 6.32
C GLN A 32 3.19 -15.93 6.76
N ALA A 33 2.89 -16.15 8.03
CA ALA A 33 2.50 -17.46 8.55
C ALA A 33 1.20 -17.98 7.90
N ALA A 34 0.25 -17.08 7.61
CA ALA A 34 -1.00 -17.37 6.89
C ALA A 34 -0.80 -17.53 5.35
N GLY A 35 0.45 -17.54 4.87
CA GLY A 35 0.79 -17.80 3.47
C GLY A 35 0.99 -16.58 2.58
N ALA A 36 0.94 -15.35 3.12
CA ALA A 36 1.27 -14.15 2.36
C ALA A 36 2.77 -14.12 2.04
N ARG A 37 3.10 -13.67 0.83
CA ARG A 37 4.47 -13.50 0.37
C ARG A 37 4.75 -12.06 0.02
N HIS A 38 6.03 -11.66 0.08
CA HIS A 38 6.48 -10.31 -0.27
C HIS A 38 5.70 -9.22 0.48
N VAL A 39 5.47 -9.45 1.79
CA VAL A 39 4.74 -8.49 2.64
C VAL A 39 5.53 -7.20 2.74
N ARG A 40 4.90 -6.10 2.33
CA ARG A 40 5.41 -4.73 2.44
C ARG A 40 4.43 -3.90 3.24
N LEU A 41 4.93 -3.15 4.20
CA LEU A 41 4.15 -2.24 5.03
C LEU A 41 4.62 -0.81 4.78
N ASN A 42 3.71 0.05 4.32
CA ASN A 42 3.93 1.48 4.20
C ASN A 42 3.29 2.14 5.43
N LEU A 43 4.10 2.68 6.31
CA LEU A 43 3.69 3.22 7.60
C LEU A 43 3.84 4.74 7.63
N GLN A 44 2.93 5.41 8.35
CA GLN A 44 3.07 6.81 8.69
C GLN A 44 3.81 6.92 10.03
N ASP A 45 5.08 7.20 9.98
CA ASP A 45 5.93 7.43 11.14
C ASP A 45 6.73 8.73 10.99
N GLU A 46 7.55 9.07 11.97
CA GLU A 46 8.37 10.29 11.98
C GLU A 46 9.33 10.36 10.79
N SER A 47 9.81 9.22 10.30
CA SER A 47 10.73 9.18 9.15
C SER A 47 10.14 9.69 7.84
N VAL A 48 8.79 9.74 7.73
CA VAL A 48 8.08 10.29 6.57
C VAL A 48 7.47 11.67 6.83
N ALA A 49 7.76 12.28 7.97
CA ALA A 49 7.20 13.57 8.36
C ALA A 49 7.54 14.69 7.36
N THR A 50 8.72 14.65 6.74
CA THR A 50 9.14 15.62 5.72
C THR A 50 8.25 15.58 4.47
N GLY A 51 7.66 14.44 4.15
CA GLY A 51 6.71 14.26 3.04
C GLY A 51 5.28 14.74 3.33
N LYS A 52 4.99 15.21 4.55
CA LYS A 52 3.63 15.58 4.98
C LYS A 52 3.00 16.67 4.11
N GLY A 53 3.80 17.61 3.62
CA GLY A 53 3.35 18.69 2.74
C GLY A 53 2.89 18.23 1.34
N LEU A 54 3.28 17.02 0.91
CA LEU A 54 2.87 16.42 -0.37
C LEU A 54 1.55 15.66 -0.27
N ARG A 55 1.00 15.54 0.94
CA ARG A 55 -0.21 14.76 1.18
C ARG A 55 -1.46 15.48 0.69
N GLN A 56 -2.21 14.84 -0.18
CA GLN A 56 -3.52 15.30 -0.62
C GLN A 56 -4.61 14.54 0.13
N ILE A 57 -5.50 15.28 0.81
CA ILE A 57 -6.55 14.71 1.66
C ILE A 57 -7.91 15.12 1.09
N ASN A 58 -8.57 14.19 0.39
CA ASN A 58 -9.90 14.40 -0.18
C ASN A 58 -11.00 13.60 0.50
N THR A 59 -10.64 12.68 1.40
CA THR A 59 -11.59 11.83 2.14
C THR A 59 -11.20 11.71 3.62
N GLN A 60 -12.16 11.44 4.48
CA GLN A 60 -11.95 11.21 5.91
C GLN A 60 -12.73 9.97 6.38
N PRO A 61 -12.21 9.22 7.37
CA PRO A 61 -10.88 9.31 7.94
C PRO A 61 -9.81 8.81 6.98
N GLN A 62 -8.59 9.36 7.07
CA GLN A 62 -7.45 8.88 6.29
C GLN A 62 -6.92 7.56 6.84
N MET A 63 -6.43 6.69 5.94
CA MET A 63 -5.73 5.47 6.34
C MET A 63 -4.43 5.81 7.06
N HIS A 64 -4.03 4.96 7.97
CA HIS A 64 -2.81 5.12 8.77
C HIS A 64 -1.64 4.28 8.24
N ALA A 65 -1.94 3.21 7.52
CA ALA A 65 -0.94 2.37 6.89
C ALA A 65 -1.50 1.69 5.64
N ILE A 66 -0.60 1.16 4.80
CA ILE A 66 -0.94 0.30 3.67
C ILE A 66 -0.12 -0.98 3.79
N ALA A 67 -0.80 -2.13 3.69
CA ALA A 67 -0.15 -3.42 3.52
C ALA A 67 -0.26 -3.87 2.06
N GLN A 68 0.82 -4.38 1.51
CA GLN A 68 0.88 -4.98 0.18
C GLN A 68 1.48 -6.37 0.32
N PHE A 69 0.88 -7.35 -0.30
CA PHE A 69 1.37 -8.72 -0.25
C PHE A 69 0.78 -9.56 -1.40
N TRP A 70 1.36 -10.74 -1.59
CA TRP A 70 0.93 -11.69 -2.61
C TRP A 70 0.35 -12.94 -1.97
N LEU A 71 -0.74 -13.44 -2.54
CA LEU A 71 -1.38 -14.70 -2.16
C LEU A 71 -1.38 -15.69 -3.34
N PRO A 72 -1.36 -16.99 -3.09
CA PRO A 72 -1.63 -17.99 -4.13
C PRO A 72 -2.97 -17.77 -4.81
N SER A 73 -4.00 -17.39 -4.03
CA SER A 73 -5.33 -17.00 -4.51
C SER A 73 -5.96 -15.99 -3.55
N ALA A 74 -6.61 -14.98 -4.11
CA ALA A 74 -7.42 -14.00 -3.37
C ALA A 74 -8.88 -14.44 -3.18
N ASN A 75 -9.21 -15.67 -3.57
CA ASN A 75 -10.52 -16.23 -3.29
C ASN A 75 -10.79 -16.29 -1.78
N ALA A 76 -12.01 -15.93 -1.35
CA ALA A 76 -12.39 -15.82 0.06
C ALA A 76 -12.02 -17.06 0.89
N ARG A 77 -12.16 -18.27 0.31
CA ARG A 77 -11.79 -19.53 0.97
C ARG A 77 -10.32 -19.59 1.40
N PHE A 78 -9.41 -18.99 0.62
CA PHE A 78 -7.96 -19.00 0.87
C PHE A 78 -7.48 -17.76 1.63
N ARG A 79 -8.38 -16.80 1.85
CA ARG A 79 -8.07 -15.51 2.46
C ARG A 79 -8.59 -15.37 3.88
N THR A 80 -9.32 -16.35 4.41
CA THR A 80 -9.97 -16.28 5.71
C THR A 80 -9.00 -15.91 6.84
N GLU A 81 -7.84 -16.56 6.91
CA GLU A 81 -6.83 -16.28 7.94
C GLU A 81 -6.19 -14.89 7.73
N ILE A 82 -5.92 -14.52 6.50
CA ILE A 82 -5.41 -13.18 6.14
C ILE A 82 -6.37 -12.09 6.57
N ASP A 83 -7.65 -12.23 6.24
CA ASP A 83 -8.70 -11.26 6.61
C ASP A 83 -8.88 -11.19 8.13
N ALA A 84 -8.76 -12.31 8.84
CA ALA A 84 -8.80 -12.36 10.29
C ALA A 84 -7.62 -11.60 10.93
N GLU A 85 -6.41 -11.75 10.41
CA GLU A 85 -5.23 -11.01 10.89
C GLU A 85 -5.35 -9.51 10.61
N LEU A 86 -5.82 -9.12 9.42
CA LEU A 86 -6.08 -7.71 9.12
C LEU A 86 -7.12 -7.12 10.09
N ALA A 87 -8.23 -7.82 10.31
CA ALA A 87 -9.29 -7.40 11.22
C ALA A 87 -8.83 -7.32 12.68
N PHE A 88 -8.00 -8.25 13.13
CA PHE A 88 -7.50 -8.29 14.51
C PHE A 88 -6.60 -7.10 14.85
N HIS A 89 -5.80 -6.64 13.88
CA HIS A 89 -4.82 -5.58 14.10
C HIS A 89 -5.31 -4.17 13.74
N THR A 90 -6.49 -4.04 13.14
CA THR A 90 -7.03 -2.75 12.66
C THR A 90 -8.45 -2.54 13.14
N GLU A 91 -8.85 -1.28 13.28
CA GLU A 91 -10.27 -0.96 13.49
C GLU A 91 -11.09 -1.20 12.23
N LYS A 92 -10.46 -0.92 11.09
CA LYS A 92 -11.05 -1.08 9.77
C LYS A 92 -9.96 -1.34 8.75
N PHE A 93 -10.25 -2.16 7.77
CA PHE A 93 -9.44 -2.27 6.57
C PHE A 93 -10.30 -2.31 5.30
N ALA A 94 -9.71 -1.96 4.18
CA ALA A 94 -10.29 -2.15 2.85
C ALA A 94 -9.20 -2.74 1.95
N ALA A 95 -9.49 -3.82 1.24
CA ALA A 95 -8.51 -4.54 0.45
C ALA A 95 -8.99 -4.74 -1.00
N TRP A 96 -8.05 -4.70 -1.93
CA TRP A 96 -8.28 -4.87 -3.36
C TRP A 96 -7.28 -5.86 -3.94
N ILE A 97 -7.75 -6.62 -4.92
CA ILE A 97 -6.86 -7.34 -5.84
C ILE A 97 -6.30 -6.31 -6.82
N ALA A 98 -4.99 -6.30 -6.99
CA ALA A 98 -4.30 -5.34 -7.83
C ALA A 98 -3.43 -6.04 -8.88
N VAL A 99 -3.36 -5.45 -10.06
CA VAL A 99 -2.35 -5.78 -11.07
C VAL A 99 -1.17 -4.83 -10.85
N GLU A 100 0.04 -5.36 -10.77
CA GLU A 100 1.26 -4.57 -10.62
C GLU A 100 1.87 -4.25 -11.97
N SER A 101 2.18 -2.97 -12.17
CA SER A 101 2.98 -2.49 -13.29
C SER A 101 4.11 -1.62 -12.74
N THR A 102 5.34 -2.11 -12.81
CA THR A 102 6.52 -1.36 -12.38
C THR A 102 7.03 -0.52 -13.53
N ILE A 103 6.83 0.77 -13.46
CA ILE A 103 7.23 1.72 -14.51
C ILE A 103 8.70 2.09 -14.36
N ILE A 104 9.12 2.43 -13.14
CA ILE A 104 10.50 2.74 -12.80
C ILE A 104 10.91 1.75 -11.70
N PRO A 105 11.80 0.78 -12.00
CA PRO A 105 12.29 -0.12 -10.97
C PRO A 105 13.28 0.59 -10.05
N ASN A 106 13.18 0.37 -8.75
CA ASN A 106 14.18 0.83 -7.80
C ASN A 106 15.41 -0.09 -7.87
N THR A 107 16.43 0.34 -8.57
CA THR A 107 17.70 -0.40 -8.76
C THR A 107 18.81 0.08 -7.83
N GLU A 108 18.74 1.32 -7.33
CA GLU A 108 19.78 1.91 -6.49
C GLU A 108 19.64 1.54 -5.02
N HIS A 109 18.39 1.47 -4.55
CA HIS A 109 18.09 1.16 -3.15
C HIS A 109 17.10 -0.02 -3.04
N PRO A 110 17.51 -1.22 -3.48
CA PRO A 110 16.62 -2.39 -3.46
C PRO A 110 16.19 -2.70 -2.02
N PRO A 111 14.91 -3.07 -1.81
CA PRO A 111 14.42 -3.37 -0.47
C PRO A 111 15.06 -4.65 0.07
N GLU A 112 15.49 -4.60 1.34
CA GLU A 112 15.97 -5.75 2.07
C GLU A 112 14.89 -6.28 3.02
N THR A 113 14.78 -7.62 3.11
CA THR A 113 13.80 -8.25 4.00
C THR A 113 14.09 -7.89 5.47
N GLY A 114 13.05 -7.47 6.18
CA GLY A 114 13.14 -7.10 7.60
C GLY A 114 13.77 -5.74 7.87
N LYS A 115 14.15 -5.00 6.83
CA LYS A 115 14.69 -3.65 6.96
C LYS A 115 13.74 -2.60 6.40
N ARG A 116 13.90 -1.36 6.86
CA ARG A 116 13.27 -0.20 6.26
C ARG A 116 13.92 0.09 4.91
N SER A 117 13.11 0.27 3.88
CA SER A 117 13.60 0.76 2.59
C SER A 117 14.03 2.23 2.71
N TRP A 118 15.05 2.62 1.96
CA TRP A 118 15.49 3.99 1.87
C TRP A 118 14.38 4.90 1.29
N GLY A 119 14.34 6.16 1.71
CA GLY A 119 13.36 7.13 1.24
C GLY A 119 11.97 6.97 1.85
N PHE A 120 10.96 7.52 1.18
CA PHE A 120 9.57 7.37 1.55
C PHE A 120 8.71 7.04 0.32
N SER A 121 7.59 6.40 0.56
CA SER A 121 6.66 5.98 -0.47
C SER A 121 5.42 6.87 -0.46
N GLN A 122 5.11 7.52 -1.58
CA GLN A 122 3.84 8.20 -1.79
C GLN A 122 2.85 7.20 -2.41
N SER A 123 1.79 6.89 -1.67
CA SER A 123 0.72 6.01 -2.14
C SER A 123 -0.57 6.78 -2.34
N THR A 124 -1.13 6.70 -3.53
CA THR A 124 -2.34 7.44 -3.91
C THR A 124 -3.44 6.49 -4.37
N PHE A 125 -4.65 6.66 -3.85
CA PHE A 125 -5.85 5.99 -4.31
C PHE A 125 -6.66 6.96 -5.17
N LEU A 126 -6.75 6.68 -6.46
CA LEU A 126 -7.44 7.52 -7.42
C LEU A 126 -8.76 6.91 -7.86
N GLY A 127 -9.83 7.68 -7.74
CA GLY A 127 -11.10 7.35 -8.35
C GLY A 127 -11.13 7.74 -9.83
N ARG A 128 -11.80 6.94 -10.65
CA ARG A 128 -12.06 7.30 -12.05
C ARG A 128 -12.97 8.53 -12.12
N PRO A 129 -12.59 9.58 -12.86
CA PRO A 129 -13.48 10.71 -13.10
C PRO A 129 -14.80 10.27 -13.76
N PRO A 130 -15.97 10.76 -13.31
CA PRO A 130 -17.27 10.35 -13.85
C PRO A 130 -17.43 10.56 -15.36
N ARG A 131 -16.73 11.57 -15.92
CA ARG A 131 -16.76 11.93 -17.35
C ARG A 131 -16.02 10.96 -18.27
N LEU A 132 -15.17 10.09 -17.72
CA LEU A 132 -14.36 9.14 -18.48
C LEU A 132 -14.94 7.74 -18.38
N ARG A 133 -14.95 7.00 -19.46
CA ARG A 133 -15.19 5.58 -19.46
C ARG A 133 -13.99 4.85 -18.85
N HIS A 134 -14.20 3.63 -18.39
CA HIS A 134 -13.15 2.87 -17.71
C HIS A 134 -11.95 2.56 -18.64
N ASP A 135 -12.23 2.22 -19.88
CA ASP A 135 -11.21 1.94 -20.90
C ASP A 135 -10.41 3.20 -21.28
N GLU A 136 -11.09 4.33 -21.47
CA GLU A 136 -10.45 5.63 -21.75
C GLU A 136 -9.55 6.06 -20.60
N TRP A 137 -10.05 5.96 -19.36
CA TRP A 137 -9.27 6.31 -18.18
C TRP A 137 -8.03 5.42 -18.01
N ARG A 138 -8.18 4.10 -18.23
CA ARG A 138 -7.03 3.17 -18.21
C ARG A 138 -6.01 3.50 -19.30
N GLN A 139 -6.47 3.80 -20.51
CA GLN A 139 -5.58 4.16 -21.61
C GLN A 139 -4.78 5.42 -21.27
N ILE A 140 -5.42 6.49 -20.82
CA ILE A 140 -4.76 7.72 -20.39
C ILE A 140 -3.71 7.43 -19.33
N TRP A 141 -4.07 6.64 -18.32
CA TRP A 141 -3.19 6.28 -17.21
C TRP A 141 -1.98 5.47 -17.66
N GLN A 142 -2.18 4.48 -18.53
CA GLN A 142 -1.13 3.57 -18.99
C GLN A 142 -0.24 4.15 -20.11
N THR A 143 -0.65 5.23 -20.75
CA THR A 143 0.11 5.88 -21.83
C THR A 143 0.57 7.26 -21.44
N THR A 144 -0.29 8.27 -21.60
CA THR A 144 0.07 9.68 -21.43
C THR A 144 0.57 9.99 -20.03
N HIS A 145 -0.14 9.52 -18.98
CA HIS A 145 0.27 9.80 -17.61
C HIS A 145 1.59 9.12 -17.26
N THR A 146 1.78 7.89 -17.68
CA THR A 146 3.04 7.16 -17.50
C THR A 146 4.21 7.87 -18.16
N GLN A 147 4.04 8.33 -19.39
CA GLN A 147 5.08 9.08 -20.12
C GLN A 147 5.44 10.38 -19.41
N VAL A 148 4.43 11.16 -19.01
CA VAL A 148 4.66 12.40 -18.25
C VAL A 148 5.36 12.11 -16.91
N ALA A 149 5.00 11.05 -16.21
CA ALA A 149 5.66 10.67 -14.97
C ALA A 149 7.15 10.35 -15.20
N ILE A 150 7.49 9.58 -16.22
CA ILE A 150 8.89 9.26 -16.56
C ILE A 150 9.68 10.54 -16.89
N GLU A 151 9.10 11.46 -17.67
CA GLU A 151 9.77 12.68 -18.13
C GLU A 151 9.94 13.75 -17.03
N THR A 152 9.01 13.81 -16.06
CA THR A 152 8.96 14.89 -15.07
C THR A 152 9.37 14.48 -13.67
N GLN A 153 9.40 13.18 -13.39
CA GLN A 153 9.69 12.64 -12.05
C GLN A 153 11.03 11.88 -12.02
N ALA A 154 12.02 12.39 -12.73
CA ALA A 154 13.38 11.81 -12.78
C ALA A 154 14.09 11.70 -11.40
N ASN A 155 13.50 12.26 -10.35
CA ASN A 155 14.02 12.22 -8.98
C ASN A 155 13.36 11.14 -8.10
N PHE A 156 12.54 10.28 -8.67
CA PHE A 156 12.02 9.08 -7.99
C PHE A 156 12.97 7.91 -8.26
N GLU A 157 14.13 7.99 -7.70
CA GLU A 157 15.09 6.90 -7.61
C GLU A 157 14.85 6.06 -6.36
#